data_2e6cc1560e4e9963ae4c90efa4775de9
#
_entry.id   2e6cc1560e4e9963ae4c90efa4775de9
#
_cell.length_a   1.000
_cell.length_b   1.000
_cell.length_c   1.000
_cell.angle_alpha   90.00
_cell.angle_beta   90.00
_cell.angle_gamma   90.00
#
_symmetry.space_group_name_H-M   'P 1'
#
loop_
_entity.id
_entity.type
_entity.pdbx_description
1 polymer ?
#
loop_
_entity_poly.entity_id
_entity_poly.type
_entity_poly.pdbx_seq_one_letter_code
_entity_poly.pdbx_strand_id
1 'polypeptide(L)'
;MGFIPGEPKFLNALREVCDKHNSLLIFDEVMSGFRVGLGGAQAIYKIQPDLTALGKVIGGGLPVGAFGGKQSIMDQLAPLGPIYQAGTLSGNPLAMAAGIALLETLIKKNPFNSLEKASSELMAHTKNLMSAKGIPFSTASIGGMFGFFFSEDLPNNFDDVVQSDDVLFKKFFYKALNNGIYFAPSKYEAGFISSTHDQSIIDQAKIKIEDAIKEL
;
A
#
# COMPACT_ATOMS: atom_id res chain seq x y z
N MET A 1 2.47 10.74 -0.53
CA MET A 1 1.45 11.52 0.23
C MET A 1 0.90 10.72 1.40
N GLY A 2 1.56 9.65 1.79
CA GLY A 2 1.11 8.70 2.80
C GLY A 2 0.07 7.72 2.23
N PHE A 3 -0.62 7.03 3.13
CA PHE A 3 -1.65 6.06 2.75
C PHE A 3 -3.04 6.69 2.89
N ILE A 4 -3.62 7.06 1.77
CA ILE A 4 -4.97 7.60 1.65
C ILE A 4 -5.74 6.68 0.71
N PRO A 5 -6.73 5.92 1.21
CA PRO A 5 -7.61 5.12 0.35
C PRO A 5 -8.36 6.03 -0.63
N GLY A 6 -8.47 5.59 -1.88
CA GLY A 6 -9.22 6.33 -2.89
C GLY A 6 -10.73 6.30 -2.60
N GLU A 7 -11.38 7.44 -2.76
CA GLU A 7 -12.84 7.52 -2.69
C GLU A 7 -13.48 6.73 -3.85
N PRO A 8 -14.39 5.76 -3.60
CA PRO A 8 -15.00 4.96 -4.66
C PRO A 8 -15.71 5.81 -5.73
N LYS A 9 -16.37 6.90 -5.32
CA LYS A 9 -17.03 7.82 -6.25
C LYS A 9 -16.05 8.51 -7.19
N PHE A 10 -14.90 8.96 -6.66
CA PHE A 10 -13.84 9.57 -7.45
C PHE A 10 -13.25 8.60 -8.46
N LEU A 11 -12.93 7.39 -8.03
CA LEU A 11 -12.33 6.38 -8.90
C LEU A 11 -13.30 5.92 -10.01
N ASN A 12 -14.60 5.76 -9.70
CA ASN A 12 -15.61 5.47 -10.70
C ASN A 12 -15.76 6.63 -11.70
N ALA A 13 -15.78 7.88 -11.21
CA ALA A 13 -15.84 9.04 -12.10
C ALA A 13 -14.64 9.11 -13.05
N LEU A 14 -13.43 8.72 -12.61
CA LEU A 14 -12.26 8.62 -13.49
C LEU A 14 -12.50 7.61 -14.62
N ARG A 15 -13.06 6.44 -14.29
CA ARG A 15 -13.37 5.43 -15.33
C ARG A 15 -14.41 5.97 -16.33
N GLU A 16 -15.47 6.57 -15.83
CA GLU A 16 -16.53 7.15 -16.68
C GLU A 16 -16.01 8.27 -17.61
N VAL A 17 -15.18 9.17 -17.07
CA VAL A 17 -14.57 10.26 -17.86
C VAL A 17 -13.61 9.71 -18.91
N CYS A 18 -12.79 8.71 -18.55
CA CYS A 18 -11.89 8.07 -19.50
C CYS A 18 -12.69 7.40 -20.64
N ASP A 19 -13.75 6.68 -20.33
CA ASP A 19 -14.60 6.04 -21.34
C ASP A 19 -15.27 7.07 -22.25
N LYS A 20 -15.81 8.15 -21.67
CA LYS A 20 -16.46 9.24 -22.41
C LYS A 20 -15.52 9.94 -23.39
N HIS A 21 -14.26 10.09 -23.02
CA HIS A 21 -13.27 10.83 -23.82
C HIS A 21 -12.30 9.94 -24.58
N ASN A 22 -12.53 8.62 -24.62
CA ASN A 22 -11.63 7.64 -25.22
C ASN A 22 -10.18 7.78 -24.72
N SER A 23 -10.00 8.10 -23.44
CA SER A 23 -8.71 8.16 -22.78
C SER A 23 -8.41 6.86 -22.05
N LEU A 24 -7.16 6.47 -21.98
CA LEU A 24 -6.76 5.27 -21.25
C LEU A 24 -6.70 5.54 -19.76
N LEU A 25 -7.28 4.66 -18.96
CA LEU A 25 -7.12 4.65 -17.51
C LEU A 25 -6.01 3.66 -17.14
N ILE A 26 -4.97 4.16 -16.51
CA ILE A 26 -3.83 3.35 -16.02
C ILE A 26 -3.91 3.27 -14.51
N PHE A 27 -3.93 2.05 -13.95
CA PHE A 27 -3.75 1.84 -12.52
C PHE A 27 -2.28 1.55 -12.22
N ASP A 28 -1.68 2.42 -11.42
CA ASP A 28 -0.36 2.15 -10.82
C ASP A 28 -0.57 1.27 -9.58
N GLU A 29 -0.47 -0.02 -9.77
CA GLU A 29 -0.55 -1.04 -8.74
C GLU A 29 0.85 -1.48 -8.24
N VAL A 30 1.88 -0.68 -8.50
CA VAL A 30 3.26 -1.01 -8.06
C VAL A 30 3.33 -1.19 -6.55
N MET A 31 2.51 -0.46 -5.78
CA MET A 31 2.45 -0.61 -4.33
C MET A 31 1.32 -1.54 -3.88
N SER A 32 0.15 -1.47 -4.47
CA SER A 32 -1.08 -2.16 -4.07
C SER A 32 -1.23 -3.56 -4.66
N GLY A 33 -0.71 -3.80 -5.87
CA GLY A 33 -0.80 -5.09 -6.55
C GLY A 33 -0.19 -6.23 -5.74
N PHE A 34 -0.96 -7.31 -5.56
CA PHE A 34 -0.59 -8.46 -4.73
C PHE A 34 -0.24 -8.13 -3.27
N ARG A 35 -0.56 -6.94 -2.81
CA ARG A 35 -0.35 -6.52 -1.41
C ARG A 35 -1.66 -6.35 -0.66
N VAL A 36 -2.65 -5.72 -1.28
CA VAL A 36 -3.98 -5.55 -0.67
C VAL A 36 -4.94 -6.70 -1.01
N GLY A 37 -4.56 -7.57 -1.94
CA GLY A 37 -5.30 -8.72 -2.40
C GLY A 37 -4.68 -9.28 -3.67
N LEU A 38 -5.06 -10.49 -4.09
CA LEU A 38 -4.60 -11.08 -5.36
C LEU A 38 -4.94 -10.21 -6.57
N GLY A 39 -6.09 -9.56 -6.53
CA GLY A 39 -6.54 -8.69 -7.62
C GLY A 39 -6.16 -7.21 -7.45
N GLY A 40 -5.36 -6.86 -6.45
CA GLY A 40 -4.94 -5.47 -6.19
C GLY A 40 -6.09 -4.52 -5.85
N ALA A 41 -5.83 -3.22 -5.96
CA ALA A 41 -6.82 -2.18 -5.71
C ALA A 41 -7.96 -2.21 -6.74
N GLN A 42 -7.68 -2.55 -8.00
CA GLN A 42 -8.69 -2.66 -9.05
C GLN A 42 -9.80 -3.66 -8.68
N ALA A 43 -9.47 -4.76 -8.01
CA ALA A 43 -10.47 -5.72 -7.55
C ALA A 43 -11.28 -5.19 -6.35
N ILE A 44 -10.63 -4.48 -5.41
CA ILE A 44 -11.30 -3.86 -4.26
C ILE A 44 -12.34 -2.84 -4.71
N TYR A 45 -11.95 -1.96 -5.64
CA TYR A 45 -12.82 -0.90 -6.16
C TYR A 45 -13.73 -1.36 -7.31
N LYS A 46 -13.56 -2.60 -7.80
CA LYS A 46 -14.31 -3.17 -8.94
C LYS A 46 -14.21 -2.31 -10.21
N ILE A 47 -13.02 -1.75 -10.44
CA ILE A 47 -12.73 -0.93 -11.62
C ILE A 47 -11.74 -1.69 -12.48
N GLN A 48 -12.06 -1.83 -13.76
CA GLN A 48 -11.15 -2.42 -14.74
C GLN A 48 -10.39 -1.30 -15.48
N PRO A 49 -9.09 -1.14 -15.22
CA PRO A 49 -8.26 -0.19 -15.96
C PRO A 49 -7.97 -0.71 -17.38
N ASP A 50 -7.50 0.18 -18.24
CA ASP A 50 -7.02 -0.20 -19.59
C ASP A 50 -5.61 -0.80 -19.53
N LEU A 51 -4.78 -0.26 -18.62
CA LEU A 51 -3.42 -0.74 -18.31
C LEU A 51 -3.20 -0.78 -16.81
N THR A 52 -2.36 -1.72 -16.38
CA THR A 52 -1.92 -1.85 -14.99
C THR A 52 -0.40 -1.89 -14.95
N ALA A 53 0.22 -1.07 -14.11
CA ALA A 53 1.64 -1.15 -13.78
C ALA A 53 1.82 -1.95 -12.49
N LEU A 54 2.78 -2.86 -12.45
CA LEU A 54 3.10 -3.75 -11.33
C LEU A 54 4.60 -3.69 -11.00
N GLY A 55 4.94 -3.96 -9.75
CA GLY A 55 6.32 -4.00 -9.27
C GLY A 55 6.40 -4.56 -7.85
N LYS A 56 7.48 -4.23 -7.15
CA LYS A 56 7.67 -4.58 -5.73
C LYS A 56 7.33 -6.05 -5.41
N VAL A 57 6.12 -6.34 -4.94
CA VAL A 57 5.70 -7.68 -4.50
C VAL A 57 5.92 -8.73 -5.58
N ILE A 58 5.62 -8.42 -6.86
CA ILE A 58 5.78 -9.40 -7.94
C ILE A 58 7.22 -9.88 -8.16
N GLY A 59 8.20 -9.17 -7.61
CA GLY A 59 9.62 -9.53 -7.69
C GLY A 59 10.10 -10.52 -6.62
N GLY A 60 9.27 -10.84 -5.62
CA GLY A 60 9.69 -11.74 -4.53
C GLY A 60 10.91 -11.26 -3.75
N GLY A 61 11.10 -9.92 -3.64
CA GLY A 61 12.26 -9.29 -3.03
C GLY A 61 13.34 -8.85 -4.03
N LEU A 62 13.23 -9.23 -5.29
CA LEU A 62 14.13 -8.83 -6.37
C LEU A 62 13.52 -7.73 -7.24
N PRO A 63 14.35 -6.92 -7.94
CA PRO A 63 13.86 -5.81 -8.74
C PRO A 63 13.12 -6.31 -9.99
N VAL A 64 11.81 -6.05 -10.05
CA VAL A 64 10.94 -6.36 -11.19
C VAL A 64 9.97 -5.20 -11.38
N GLY A 65 9.75 -4.85 -12.63
CA GLY A 65 8.63 -4.04 -13.08
C GLY A 65 7.89 -4.76 -14.19
N ALA A 66 6.59 -4.64 -14.23
CA ALA A 66 5.76 -5.17 -15.29
C ALA A 66 4.61 -4.20 -15.59
N PHE A 67 4.09 -4.28 -16.79
CA PHE A 67 2.85 -3.64 -17.17
C PHE A 67 2.08 -4.57 -18.09
N GLY A 68 0.77 -4.40 -18.10
CA GLY A 68 -0.13 -5.18 -18.94
C GLY A 68 -1.50 -4.56 -18.98
N GLY A 69 -2.36 -5.07 -19.84
CA GLY A 69 -3.71 -4.54 -19.98
C GLY A 69 -4.46 -5.15 -21.15
N LYS A 70 -5.38 -4.36 -21.73
CA LYS A 70 -6.19 -4.81 -22.88
C LYS A 70 -5.31 -5.24 -24.03
N GLN A 71 -5.62 -6.39 -24.62
CA GLN A 71 -4.85 -6.96 -25.72
C GLN A 71 -4.63 -5.96 -26.86
N SER A 72 -5.66 -5.23 -27.26
CA SER A 72 -5.57 -4.22 -28.34
C SER A 72 -4.54 -3.12 -28.08
N ILE A 73 -4.24 -2.84 -26.82
CA ILE A 73 -3.18 -1.89 -26.43
C ILE A 73 -1.83 -2.61 -26.42
N MET A 74 -1.78 -3.81 -25.85
CA MET A 74 -0.53 -4.57 -25.76
C MET A 74 -0.01 -5.02 -27.13
N ASP A 75 -0.90 -5.23 -28.11
CA ASP A 75 -0.54 -5.56 -29.49
C ASP A 75 0.16 -4.39 -30.22
N GLN A 76 0.18 -3.19 -29.62
CA GLN A 76 1.00 -2.09 -30.15
C GLN A 76 2.51 -2.26 -29.84
N LEU A 77 2.86 -3.20 -28.98
CA LEU A 77 4.28 -3.50 -28.70
C LEU A 77 4.89 -4.35 -29.82
N ALA A 78 6.16 -4.09 -30.11
CA ALA A 78 6.96 -4.90 -31.03
C ALA A 78 7.04 -6.36 -30.51
N PRO A 79 6.99 -7.38 -31.42
CA PRO A 79 7.03 -7.27 -32.88
C PRO A 79 5.66 -7.07 -33.55
N LEU A 80 4.53 -7.11 -32.80
CA LEU A 80 3.20 -6.98 -33.38
C LEU A 80 2.89 -5.53 -33.78
N GLY A 81 3.33 -4.57 -32.98
CA GLY A 81 3.10 -3.14 -33.21
C GLY A 81 4.43 -2.36 -33.30
N PRO A 82 4.32 -1.03 -33.49
CA PRO A 82 5.46 -0.15 -33.74
C PRO A 82 6.21 0.28 -32.46
N ILE A 83 5.68 0.00 -31.27
CA ILE A 83 6.24 0.50 -30.00
C ILE A 83 7.31 -0.48 -29.51
N TYR A 84 8.55 0.00 -29.46
CA TYR A 84 9.66 -0.78 -28.91
C TYR A 84 9.75 -0.62 -27.40
N GLN A 85 9.86 -1.75 -26.69
CA GLN A 85 10.11 -1.81 -25.26
C GLN A 85 11.21 -2.84 -24.99
N ALA A 86 12.23 -2.46 -24.25
CA ALA A 86 13.29 -3.35 -23.81
C ALA A 86 13.91 -2.86 -22.50
N GLY A 87 14.50 -3.79 -21.77
CA GLY A 87 15.29 -3.52 -20.55
C GLY A 87 16.31 -4.63 -20.36
N THR A 88 17.56 -4.28 -20.11
CA THR A 88 18.66 -5.23 -19.98
C THR A 88 18.38 -6.33 -18.95
N LEU A 89 17.75 -6.00 -17.85
CA LEU A 89 17.40 -6.96 -16.78
C LEU A 89 15.96 -7.45 -16.86
N SER A 90 15.17 -7.07 -17.89
CA SER A 90 13.81 -7.56 -18.07
C SER A 90 13.79 -9.07 -18.24
N GLY A 91 12.95 -9.74 -17.45
CA GLY A 91 12.81 -11.19 -17.49
C GLY A 91 14.04 -11.96 -16.98
N ASN A 92 14.93 -11.33 -16.19
CA ASN A 92 16.07 -12.05 -15.66
C ASN A 92 15.63 -13.27 -14.81
N PRO A 93 16.31 -14.42 -14.94
CA PRO A 93 15.81 -15.68 -14.40
C PRO A 93 15.71 -15.72 -12.87
N LEU A 94 16.57 -15.00 -12.17
CA LEU A 94 16.52 -14.94 -10.70
C LEU A 94 15.25 -14.22 -10.21
N ALA A 95 14.97 -13.05 -10.78
CA ALA A 95 13.78 -12.29 -10.41
C ALA A 95 12.49 -13.00 -10.85
N MET A 96 12.50 -13.69 -12.00
CA MET A 96 11.35 -14.49 -12.44
C MET A 96 11.10 -15.67 -11.50
N ALA A 97 12.13 -16.43 -11.11
CA ALA A 97 12.00 -17.54 -10.18
C ALA A 97 11.50 -17.09 -8.80
N ALA A 98 12.04 -15.99 -8.25
CA ALA A 98 11.62 -15.44 -6.98
C ALA A 98 10.16 -14.93 -7.03
N GLY A 99 9.80 -14.23 -8.10
CA GLY A 99 8.43 -13.74 -8.32
C GLY A 99 7.42 -14.87 -8.43
N ILE A 100 7.71 -15.91 -9.22
CA ILE A 100 6.86 -17.10 -9.36
C ILE A 100 6.64 -17.75 -7.99
N ALA A 101 7.71 -18.03 -7.25
CA ALA A 101 7.63 -18.67 -5.94
C ALA A 101 6.78 -17.86 -4.95
N LEU A 102 6.91 -16.52 -4.96
CA LEU A 102 6.09 -15.67 -4.13
C LEU A 102 4.62 -15.68 -4.54
N LEU A 103 4.31 -15.50 -5.83
CA LEU A 103 2.94 -15.47 -6.33
C LEU A 103 2.21 -16.80 -6.10
N GLU A 104 2.87 -17.94 -6.34
CA GLU A 104 2.34 -19.26 -6.01
C GLU A 104 2.05 -19.39 -4.51
N THR A 105 2.94 -18.86 -3.67
CA THR A 105 2.74 -18.84 -2.21
C THR A 105 1.52 -18.00 -1.81
N LEU A 106 1.35 -16.83 -2.41
CA LEU A 106 0.20 -15.95 -2.17
C LEU A 106 -1.11 -16.61 -2.60
N ILE A 107 -1.13 -17.27 -3.76
CA ILE A 107 -2.30 -18.01 -4.24
C ILE A 107 -2.64 -19.15 -3.29
N LYS A 108 -1.64 -19.94 -2.86
CA LYS A 108 -1.83 -21.11 -2.01
C LYS A 108 -2.23 -20.73 -0.58
N LYS A 109 -1.60 -19.74 0.01
CA LYS A 109 -1.79 -19.37 1.43
C LYS A 109 -2.88 -18.32 1.64
N ASN A 110 -3.16 -17.49 0.65
CA ASN A 110 -4.11 -16.38 0.70
C ASN A 110 -4.05 -15.58 2.02
N PRO A 111 -2.94 -14.91 2.34
CA PRO A 111 -2.71 -14.33 3.66
C PRO A 111 -3.45 -13.00 3.89
N PHE A 112 -4.18 -12.49 2.91
CA PHE A 112 -4.68 -11.11 2.90
C PHE A 112 -5.62 -10.78 4.04
N ASN A 113 -6.53 -11.71 4.42
CA ASN A 113 -7.43 -11.50 5.54
C ASN A 113 -6.68 -11.40 6.89
N SER A 114 -5.63 -12.21 7.08
CA SER A 114 -4.82 -12.13 8.29
C SER A 114 -3.97 -10.86 8.35
N LEU A 115 -3.45 -10.42 7.20
CA LEU A 115 -2.72 -9.16 7.09
C LEU A 115 -3.60 -7.94 7.38
N GLU A 116 -4.82 -7.94 6.84
CA GLU A 116 -5.80 -6.88 7.09
C GLU A 116 -6.23 -6.83 8.54
N LYS A 117 -6.48 -7.99 9.15
CA LYS A 117 -6.79 -8.08 10.58
C LYS A 117 -5.64 -7.50 11.42
N ALA A 118 -4.40 -7.90 11.15
CA ALA A 118 -3.23 -7.45 11.90
C ALA A 118 -3.00 -5.93 11.77
N SER A 119 -3.11 -5.38 10.54
CA SER A 119 -2.94 -3.94 10.31
C SER A 119 -4.05 -3.12 10.98
N SER A 120 -5.31 -3.55 10.83
CA SER A 120 -6.47 -2.89 11.45
C SER A 120 -6.40 -2.93 12.97
N GLU A 121 -6.02 -4.08 13.55
CA GLU A 121 -5.90 -4.27 15.00
C GLU A 121 -4.82 -3.37 15.58
N LEU A 122 -3.63 -3.30 14.94
CA LEU A 122 -2.53 -2.45 15.38
C LEU A 122 -2.91 -0.96 15.32
N MET A 123 -3.54 -0.54 14.24
CA MET A 123 -3.94 0.86 14.06
C MET A 123 -5.10 1.27 14.97
N ALA A 124 -6.09 0.40 15.18
CA ALA A 124 -7.18 0.66 16.12
C ALA A 124 -6.65 0.79 17.56
N HIS A 125 -5.74 -0.08 17.98
CA HIS A 125 -5.09 0.00 19.29
C HIS A 125 -4.34 1.34 19.45
N THR A 126 -3.51 1.70 18.47
CA THR A 126 -2.78 2.97 18.47
C THR A 126 -3.72 4.18 18.56
N LYS A 127 -4.79 4.19 17.77
CA LYS A 127 -5.80 5.26 17.77
C LYS A 127 -6.47 5.41 19.14
N ASN A 128 -6.83 4.30 19.78
CA ASN A 128 -7.47 4.33 21.10
C ASN A 128 -6.53 4.93 22.16
N LEU A 129 -5.25 4.58 22.14
CA LEU A 129 -4.25 5.13 23.06
C LEU A 129 -4.03 6.64 22.84
N MET A 130 -3.92 7.07 21.57
CA MET A 130 -3.80 8.49 21.23
C MET A 130 -5.03 9.28 21.68
N SER A 131 -6.24 8.76 21.41
CA SER A 131 -7.48 9.38 21.85
C SER A 131 -7.59 9.49 23.36
N ALA A 132 -7.15 8.50 24.11
CA ALA A 132 -7.12 8.55 25.58
C ALA A 132 -6.22 9.65 26.14
N LYS A 133 -5.22 10.10 25.38
CA LYS A 133 -4.34 11.23 25.69
C LYS A 133 -4.82 12.57 25.08
N GLY A 134 -5.95 12.59 24.38
CA GLY A 134 -6.43 13.78 23.68
C GLY A 134 -5.53 14.21 22.51
N ILE A 135 -4.79 13.28 21.93
CA ILE A 135 -3.92 13.53 20.78
C ILE A 135 -4.70 13.23 19.50
N PRO A 136 -4.86 14.21 18.58
CA PRO A 136 -5.48 13.99 17.28
C PRO A 136 -4.75 12.89 16.51
N PHE A 137 -5.48 11.86 16.09
CA PHE A 137 -4.89 10.74 15.36
C PHE A 137 -5.91 10.06 14.46
N SER A 138 -5.65 10.08 13.17
CA SER A 138 -6.45 9.38 12.17
C SER A 138 -5.64 8.32 11.46
N THR A 139 -6.30 7.24 11.02
CA THR A 139 -5.63 6.10 10.41
C THR A 139 -6.56 5.37 9.44
N ALA A 140 -5.96 4.74 8.44
CA ALA A 140 -6.61 3.82 7.54
C ALA A 140 -5.75 2.58 7.32
N SER A 141 -6.39 1.45 7.01
CA SER A 141 -5.72 0.21 6.63
C SER A 141 -6.50 -0.52 5.54
N ILE A 142 -5.81 -1.14 4.60
CA ILE A 142 -6.37 -2.04 3.58
C ILE A 142 -5.37 -3.17 3.34
N GLY A 143 -5.79 -4.40 3.53
CA GLY A 143 -4.89 -5.55 3.49
C GLY A 143 -3.75 -5.38 4.49
N GLY A 144 -2.52 -5.64 4.07
CA GLY A 144 -1.33 -5.43 4.90
C GLY A 144 -0.77 -4.01 4.88
N MET A 145 -1.48 -3.04 4.30
CA MET A 145 -1.06 -1.64 4.24
C MET A 145 -1.81 -0.80 5.28
N PHE A 146 -1.12 0.18 5.85
CA PHE A 146 -1.72 1.16 6.74
C PHE A 146 -1.05 2.52 6.62
N GLY A 147 -1.74 3.54 7.10
CA GLY A 147 -1.21 4.89 7.28
C GLY A 147 -1.81 5.54 8.50
N PHE A 148 -1.13 6.52 9.04
CA PHE A 148 -1.62 7.33 10.14
C PHE A 148 -1.17 8.78 10.01
N PHE A 149 -2.00 9.67 10.54
CA PHE A 149 -1.75 11.11 10.54
C PHE A 149 -2.13 11.70 11.89
N PHE A 150 -1.38 12.69 12.33
CA PHE A 150 -1.71 13.48 13.51
C PHE A 150 -2.68 14.59 13.13
N SER A 151 -3.93 14.19 12.93
CA SER A 151 -5.08 15.01 12.54
C SER A 151 -6.37 14.39 13.07
N GLU A 152 -7.41 15.18 13.31
CA GLU A 152 -8.72 14.68 13.77
C GLU A 152 -9.35 13.76 12.73
N ASP A 153 -9.39 14.24 11.48
CA ASP A 153 -9.96 13.52 10.36
C ASP A 153 -8.86 12.89 9.50
N LEU A 154 -9.23 11.80 8.81
CA LEU A 154 -8.35 11.19 7.81
C LEU A 154 -8.19 12.15 6.63
N PRO A 155 -6.96 12.51 6.24
CA PRO A 155 -6.73 13.32 5.06
C PRO A 155 -7.37 12.75 3.79
N ASN A 156 -7.97 13.60 2.98
CA ASN A 156 -8.59 13.23 1.71
C ASN A 156 -7.76 13.67 0.48
N ASN A 157 -6.80 14.54 0.69
CA ASN A 157 -5.93 15.09 -0.35
C ASN A 157 -4.55 15.44 0.21
N PHE A 158 -3.66 15.91 -0.66
CA PHE A 158 -2.30 16.25 -0.27
C PHE A 158 -2.22 17.46 0.69
N ASP A 159 -3.06 18.45 0.52
CA ASP A 159 -3.05 19.66 1.36
C ASP A 159 -3.45 19.32 2.81
N ASP A 160 -4.41 18.41 3.00
CA ASP A 160 -4.77 17.90 4.33
C ASP A 160 -3.59 17.19 4.98
N VAL A 161 -2.82 16.38 4.22
CA VAL A 161 -1.61 15.72 4.74
C VAL A 161 -0.56 16.74 5.16
N VAL A 162 -0.36 17.77 4.36
CA VAL A 162 0.59 18.85 4.71
C VAL A 162 0.22 19.50 6.04
N GLN A 163 -1.08 19.71 6.29
CA GLN A 163 -1.60 20.34 7.51
C GLN A 163 -1.54 19.44 8.76
N SER A 164 -1.39 18.11 8.60
CA SER A 164 -1.24 17.22 9.76
C SER A 164 0.04 17.54 10.54
N ASP A 165 0.01 17.34 11.87
CA ASP A 165 1.09 17.77 12.77
C ASP A 165 2.39 17.01 12.53
N ASP A 166 3.35 17.68 11.91
CA ASP A 166 4.69 17.14 11.62
C ASP A 166 5.57 17.05 12.88
N VAL A 167 5.33 17.89 13.87
CA VAL A 167 6.11 17.88 15.13
C VAL A 167 5.74 16.68 15.96
N LEU A 168 4.45 16.40 16.10
CA LEU A 168 3.96 15.20 16.78
C LEU A 168 4.36 13.92 16.04
N PHE A 169 4.30 13.93 14.69
CA PHE A 169 4.77 12.79 13.90
C PHE A 169 6.24 12.47 14.22
N LYS A 170 7.13 13.45 14.17
CA LYS A 170 8.55 13.26 14.45
C LYS A 170 8.79 12.79 15.89
N LYS A 171 8.08 13.38 16.85
CA LYS A 171 8.18 12.98 18.25
C LYS A 171 7.76 11.53 18.44
N PHE A 172 6.62 11.13 17.90
CA PHE A 172 6.14 9.76 17.95
C PHE A 172 7.09 8.79 17.25
N PHE A 173 7.59 9.15 16.05
CA PHE A 173 8.55 8.33 15.32
C PHE A 173 9.78 8.00 16.16
N TYR A 174 10.41 9.01 16.80
CA TYR A 174 11.59 8.77 17.63
C TYR A 174 11.26 7.98 18.90
N LYS A 175 10.11 8.22 19.53
CA LYS A 175 9.67 7.43 20.69
C LYS A 175 9.41 5.97 20.30
N ALA A 176 8.74 5.72 19.20
CA ALA A 176 8.51 4.38 18.67
C ALA A 176 9.84 3.68 18.34
N LEU A 177 10.77 4.38 17.68
CA LEU A 177 12.10 3.86 17.34
C LEU A 177 12.89 3.46 18.59
N ASN A 178 12.92 4.31 19.62
CA ASN A 178 13.61 4.04 20.89
C ASN A 178 13.00 2.84 21.62
N ASN A 179 11.71 2.59 21.44
CA ASN A 179 11.01 1.42 21.97
C ASN A 179 11.09 0.19 21.03
N GLY A 180 11.86 0.27 19.94
CA GLY A 180 12.12 -0.84 19.03
C GLY A 180 11.04 -1.07 17.98
N ILE A 181 10.27 -0.02 17.61
CA ILE A 181 9.35 -0.01 16.49
C ILE A 181 9.88 0.95 15.43
N TYR A 182 10.19 0.42 14.26
CA TYR A 182 10.64 1.22 13.12
C TYR A 182 9.49 1.45 12.14
N PHE A 183 8.88 2.63 12.20
CA PHE A 183 7.99 3.14 11.17
C PHE A 183 8.77 3.81 10.03
N ALA A 184 8.11 4.09 8.92
CA ALA A 184 8.70 4.93 7.90
C ALA A 184 9.01 6.34 8.47
N PRO A 185 10.18 6.94 8.14
CA PRO A 185 10.62 8.20 8.75
C PRO A 185 9.96 9.44 8.14
N SER A 186 8.78 9.28 7.53
CA SER A 186 8.05 10.35 6.87
C SER A 186 6.54 10.09 6.95
N LYS A 187 5.77 11.12 7.30
CA LYS A 187 4.30 11.08 7.26
C LYS A 187 3.73 10.88 5.85
N TYR A 188 4.55 11.03 4.83
CA TYR A 188 4.19 10.83 3.42
C TYR A 188 4.37 9.38 2.95
N GLU A 189 4.73 8.47 3.84
CA GLU A 189 4.92 7.05 3.55
C GLU A 189 3.79 6.19 4.13
N ALA A 190 3.64 4.99 3.60
CA ALA A 190 2.76 3.96 4.13
C ALA A 190 3.52 2.96 5.00
N GLY A 191 2.84 2.37 5.97
CA GLY A 191 3.33 1.24 6.74
C GLY A 191 2.86 -0.09 6.16
N PHE A 192 3.57 -1.17 6.47
CA PHE A 192 3.30 -2.49 5.92
C PHE A 192 3.41 -3.58 6.99
N ILE A 193 2.43 -4.49 7.00
CA ILE A 193 2.48 -5.75 7.73
C ILE A 193 2.80 -6.87 6.75
N SER A 194 3.67 -7.78 7.14
CA SER A 194 3.97 -9.00 6.38
C SER A 194 3.45 -10.24 7.09
N SER A 195 3.38 -11.37 6.37
CA SER A 195 2.93 -12.64 6.93
C SER A 195 3.87 -13.24 8.00
N THR A 196 5.05 -12.63 8.20
CA THR A 196 5.97 -12.98 9.30
C THR A 196 5.65 -12.25 10.60
N HIS A 197 4.80 -11.21 10.56
CA HIS A 197 4.27 -10.56 11.74
C HIS A 197 3.07 -11.37 12.26
N ASP A 198 3.37 -12.44 12.99
CA ASP A 198 2.36 -13.24 13.66
C ASP A 198 1.70 -12.49 14.84
N GLN A 199 0.70 -13.10 15.46
CA GLN A 199 -0.03 -12.45 16.56
C GLN A 199 0.89 -12.06 17.73
N SER A 200 1.91 -12.86 18.04
CA SER A 200 2.87 -12.55 19.11
C SER A 200 3.66 -11.29 18.81
N ILE A 201 4.09 -11.11 17.55
CA ILE A 201 4.80 -9.89 17.13
C ILE A 201 3.87 -8.68 17.16
N ILE A 202 2.62 -8.82 16.74
CA ILE A 202 1.62 -7.75 16.80
C ILE A 202 1.34 -7.35 18.26
N ASP A 203 1.21 -8.31 19.17
CA ASP A 203 0.99 -8.01 20.59
C ASP A 203 2.20 -7.33 21.23
N GLN A 204 3.41 -7.75 20.90
CA GLN A 204 4.63 -7.06 21.31
C GLN A 204 4.71 -5.63 20.75
N ALA A 205 4.32 -5.44 19.48
CA ALA A 205 4.30 -4.12 18.88
C ALA A 205 3.31 -3.18 19.59
N LYS A 206 2.13 -3.69 19.98
CA LYS A 206 1.16 -2.91 20.76
C LYS A 206 1.72 -2.43 22.08
N ILE A 207 2.41 -3.29 22.84
CA ILE A 207 3.05 -2.93 24.12
C ILE A 207 4.07 -1.82 23.89
N LYS A 208 4.95 -1.98 22.90
CA LYS A 208 5.99 -1.00 22.59
C LYS A 208 5.44 0.34 22.10
N ILE A 209 4.34 0.31 21.34
CA ILE A 209 3.63 1.52 20.90
C ILE A 209 2.98 2.22 22.11
N GLU A 210 2.40 1.46 23.04
CA GLU A 210 1.85 2.01 24.29
C GLU A 210 2.95 2.72 25.09
N ASP A 211 4.13 2.11 25.25
CA ASP A 211 5.25 2.72 25.96
C ASP A 211 5.74 3.99 25.23
N ALA A 212 5.86 3.95 23.92
CA ALA A 212 6.20 5.14 23.13
C ALA A 212 5.17 6.27 23.28
N ILE A 213 3.88 5.94 23.34
CA ILE A 213 2.80 6.93 23.52
C ILE A 213 2.80 7.50 24.94
N LYS A 214 3.12 6.72 25.97
CA LYS A 214 3.26 7.23 27.36
C LYS A 214 4.26 8.37 27.46
N GLU A 215 5.29 8.35 26.59
CA GLU A 215 6.35 9.35 26.56
C GLU A 215 6.06 10.58 25.70
N LEU A 216 4.90 10.64 24.99
CA LEU A 216 4.45 11.81 24.22
C LEU A 216 3.89 12.88 25.14
#